data_8e399be28f6ea7bdc072b5246bd673d4
#
_entry.id   8e399be28f6ea7bdc072b5246bd673d4
#
_cell.length_a   1.000
_cell.length_b   1.000
_cell.length_c   1.000
_cell.angle_alpha   90.00
_cell.angle_beta   90.00
_cell.angle_gamma   90.00
#
_symmetry.space_group_name_H-M   'P 1'
#
loop_
_entity.id
_entity.type
_entity.pdbx_description
1 polymer ?
#
loop_
_entity_poly.entity_id
_entity_poly.type
_entity_poly.pdbx_seq_one_letter_code
_entity_poly.pdbx_strand_id
1 'polypeptide(L)'
;RQTNEEMELEVISDTEIRGRKKTVYWAFDQYINFYAKFSKPFTYTLVTDSMALDQGGPLLPTAKALLQFQTGADEQVLVKVGVSAVDMDGARRNVEADIPEWDFDSVRSAARNSWNDYLSKIDIETDDDDQRIMFYTALYHTGVQPNLFTDADGRYLGMDLKPHQGSVENPV
;
A
#
# COMPACT_ATOMS: atom_id res chain seq x y z
N ARG A 1 -5.65 18.66 10.33
CA ARG A 1 -6.50 17.45 10.22
C ARG A 1 -6.66 17.14 8.74
N GLN A 2 -6.26 15.97 8.30
CA GLN A 2 -6.36 15.54 6.90
C GLN A 2 -7.84 15.46 6.49
N THR A 3 -8.18 16.07 5.36
CA THR A 3 -9.55 16.09 4.84
C THR A 3 -9.64 15.18 3.62
N ASN A 4 -10.61 14.28 3.60
CA ASN A 4 -10.92 13.47 2.42
C ASN A 4 -11.81 14.31 1.49
N GLU A 5 -11.43 14.47 0.23
CA GLU A 5 -12.24 15.17 -0.77
C GLU A 5 -13.01 14.21 -1.67
N GLU A 6 -12.38 13.10 -2.03
CA GLU A 6 -12.98 12.08 -2.88
C GLU A 6 -12.67 10.69 -2.32
N MET A 7 -13.65 9.81 -2.37
CA MET A 7 -13.48 8.40 -2.05
C MET A 7 -14.32 7.55 -3.00
N GLU A 8 -13.70 6.55 -3.57
CA GLU A 8 -14.34 5.56 -4.42
C GLU A 8 -13.96 4.18 -3.92
N LEU A 9 -14.94 3.29 -3.80
CA LEU A 9 -14.74 1.90 -3.38
C LEU A 9 -15.63 1.01 -4.25
N GLU A 10 -15.02 0.07 -4.93
CA GLU A 10 -15.67 -0.87 -5.83
C GLU A 10 -15.35 -2.31 -5.43
N VAL A 11 -16.38 -3.14 -5.41
CA VAL A 11 -16.26 -4.60 -5.30
C VAL A 11 -16.27 -5.17 -6.70
N ILE A 12 -15.13 -5.71 -7.16
CA ILE A 12 -14.96 -6.25 -8.53
C ILE A 12 -15.52 -7.66 -8.63
N SER A 13 -15.26 -8.47 -7.60
CA SER A 13 -15.71 -9.86 -7.50
C SER A 13 -15.92 -10.25 -6.04
N ASP A 14 -16.21 -11.50 -5.78
CA ASP A 14 -16.29 -12.06 -4.43
C ASP A 14 -14.93 -12.23 -3.72
N THR A 15 -13.83 -11.94 -4.42
CA THR A 15 -12.45 -12.00 -3.88
C THR A 15 -11.65 -10.73 -4.13
N GLU A 16 -12.21 -9.71 -4.79
CA GLU A 16 -11.45 -8.54 -5.23
C GLU A 16 -12.19 -7.23 -4.96
N ILE A 17 -11.48 -6.27 -4.38
CA ILE A 17 -11.95 -4.90 -4.20
C ILE A 17 -10.89 -3.91 -4.67
N ARG A 18 -11.31 -2.73 -5.09
CA ARG A 18 -10.42 -1.62 -5.39
C ARG A 18 -11.02 -0.30 -4.95
N GLY A 19 -10.21 0.72 -4.88
CA GLY A 19 -10.70 2.04 -4.55
C GLY A 19 -9.66 3.12 -4.70
N ARG A 20 -10.14 4.34 -4.59
CA ARG A 20 -9.34 5.55 -4.69
C ARG A 20 -9.73 6.51 -3.59
N LYS A 21 -8.72 7.20 -3.07
CA LYS A 21 -8.90 8.26 -2.08
C LYS A 21 -8.08 9.48 -2.49
N LYS A 22 -8.73 10.65 -2.49
CA LYS A 22 -8.08 11.96 -2.58
C LYS A 22 -8.06 12.61 -1.21
N THR A 23 -6.91 13.05 -0.78
CA THR A 23 -6.74 13.78 0.48
C THR A 23 -6.03 15.10 0.24
N VAL A 24 -6.42 16.09 1.05
CA VAL A 24 -5.81 17.42 1.03
C VAL A 24 -5.45 17.79 2.47
N TYR A 25 -4.24 18.21 2.70
CA TYR A 25 -3.80 18.84 3.95
C TYR A 25 -2.34 19.29 3.83
N TRP A 26 -1.41 18.36 4.05
CA TRP A 26 0.02 18.62 4.04
C TRP A 26 0.59 18.59 2.62
N ALA A 27 0.06 17.69 1.79
CA ALA A 27 0.25 17.68 0.35
C ALA A 27 -1.07 18.04 -0.33
N PHE A 28 -1.01 18.91 -1.33
CA PHE A 28 -2.17 19.25 -2.14
C PHE A 28 -2.45 18.10 -3.11
N ASP A 29 -3.72 17.72 -3.23
CA ASP A 29 -4.18 16.73 -4.21
C ASP A 29 -3.43 15.37 -4.15
N GLN A 30 -3.32 14.80 -2.96
CA GLN A 30 -2.70 13.49 -2.79
C GLN A 30 -3.70 12.39 -3.14
N TYR A 31 -3.43 11.67 -4.22
CA TYR A 31 -4.20 10.50 -4.64
C TYR A 31 -3.53 9.23 -4.18
N ILE A 32 -4.33 8.30 -3.65
CA ILE A 32 -3.93 6.92 -3.37
C ILE A 32 -4.98 6.01 -3.97
N ASN A 33 -4.56 5.18 -4.90
CA ASN A 33 -5.34 4.11 -5.46
C ASN A 33 -4.90 2.80 -4.84
N PHE A 34 -5.83 1.90 -4.56
CA PHE A 34 -5.52 0.58 -4.06
C PHE A 34 -6.30 -0.51 -4.81
N TYR A 35 -5.74 -1.69 -4.82
CA TYR A 35 -6.38 -2.93 -5.20
C TYR A 35 -6.06 -3.98 -4.15
N ALA A 36 -7.07 -4.75 -3.74
CA ALA A 36 -6.91 -5.84 -2.78
C ALA A 36 -7.56 -7.12 -3.29
N LYS A 37 -6.83 -8.22 -3.18
CA LYS A 37 -7.28 -9.57 -3.52
C LYS A 37 -7.19 -10.48 -2.32
N PHE A 38 -8.24 -11.26 -2.09
CA PHE A 38 -8.36 -12.18 -0.97
C PHE A 38 -8.26 -13.63 -1.45
N SER A 39 -7.66 -14.48 -0.62
CA SER A 39 -7.52 -15.91 -0.93
C SER A 39 -8.82 -16.70 -0.84
N LYS A 40 -9.89 -16.09 -0.31
CA LYS A 40 -11.20 -16.70 -0.13
C LYS A 40 -12.32 -15.74 -0.55
N PRO A 41 -13.44 -16.28 -1.02
CA PRO A 41 -14.59 -15.46 -1.31
C PRO A 41 -15.21 -14.87 -0.03
N PHE A 42 -15.76 -13.67 -0.18
CA PHE A 42 -16.49 -12.94 0.85
C PHE A 42 -17.89 -12.55 0.39
N THR A 43 -18.76 -12.34 1.34
CA THR A 43 -19.96 -11.51 1.17
C THR A 43 -19.65 -10.11 1.67
N TYR A 44 -20.37 -9.09 1.18
CA TYR A 44 -20.05 -7.71 1.56
C TYR A 44 -21.27 -6.84 1.80
N THR A 45 -21.08 -5.80 2.59
CA THR A 45 -22.01 -4.68 2.74
C THR A 45 -21.23 -3.40 2.54
N LEU A 46 -21.66 -2.56 1.60
CA LEU A 46 -21.10 -1.21 1.42
C LEU A 46 -21.86 -0.24 2.31
N VAL A 47 -21.12 0.56 3.07
CA VAL A 47 -21.66 1.62 3.92
C VAL A 47 -21.09 2.94 3.42
N THR A 48 -21.97 3.82 2.96
CA THR A 48 -21.61 5.19 2.59
C THR A 48 -22.21 6.12 3.63
N ASP A 49 -21.37 6.75 4.44
CA ASP A 49 -21.79 7.78 5.38
C ASP A 49 -21.43 9.15 4.83
N SER A 50 -22.43 10.02 4.70
CA SER A 50 -22.22 11.44 4.53
C SER A 50 -22.15 12.04 5.93
N MET A 51 -20.98 12.17 6.51
CA MET A 51 -20.81 12.88 7.78
C MET A 51 -20.94 14.38 7.54
N ALA A 52 -22.03 14.97 8.03
CA ALA A 52 -22.09 16.41 8.23
C ALA A 52 -21.08 16.80 9.30
N LEU A 53 -20.12 17.65 8.96
CA LEU A 53 -19.32 18.32 9.96
C LEU A 53 -20.24 19.28 10.73
N ASP A 54 -20.22 19.21 12.07
CA ASP A 54 -21.08 19.95 13.01
C ASP A 54 -20.90 21.49 12.95
N GLN A 55 -20.18 22.00 11.96
CA GLN A 55 -19.83 23.40 11.78
C GLN A 55 -20.12 23.94 10.34
N GLY A 56 -21.08 23.36 9.63
CA GLY A 56 -21.51 23.88 8.33
C GLY A 56 -20.49 23.69 7.19
N GLY A 57 -19.54 22.78 7.33
CA GLY A 57 -18.62 22.38 6.27
C GLY A 57 -19.25 21.39 5.27
N PRO A 58 -18.64 21.19 4.08
CA PRO A 58 -19.14 20.26 3.09
C PRO A 58 -19.20 18.83 3.63
N LEU A 59 -20.22 18.09 3.21
CA LEU A 59 -20.33 16.65 3.47
C LEU A 59 -19.14 15.92 2.84
N LEU A 60 -18.35 15.24 3.67
CA LEU A 60 -17.22 14.45 3.18
C LEU A 60 -17.70 13.01 2.91
N PRO A 61 -17.55 12.50 1.69
CA PRO A 61 -17.92 11.13 1.39
C PRO A 61 -17.01 10.18 2.17
N THR A 62 -17.61 9.25 2.91
CA THR A 62 -16.90 8.10 3.46
C THR A 62 -17.45 6.84 2.81
N ALA A 63 -16.55 6.00 2.32
CA ALA A 63 -16.91 4.69 1.80
C ALA A 63 -16.24 3.62 2.67
N LYS A 64 -17.02 2.66 3.13
CA LYS A 64 -16.56 1.52 3.92
C LYS A 64 -17.14 0.24 3.33
N ALA A 65 -16.35 -0.83 3.31
CA ALA A 65 -16.83 -2.17 3.02
C ALA A 65 -16.67 -3.03 4.28
N LEU A 66 -17.75 -3.70 4.66
CA LEU A 66 -17.71 -4.79 5.62
C LEU A 66 -17.65 -6.09 4.83
N LEU A 67 -16.53 -6.81 4.93
CA LEU A 67 -16.33 -8.08 4.26
C LEU A 67 -16.48 -9.22 5.26
N GLN A 68 -17.26 -10.23 4.93
CA GLN A 68 -17.53 -11.39 5.76
C GLN A 68 -17.06 -12.66 5.05
N PHE A 69 -16.21 -13.44 5.74
CA PHE A 69 -15.63 -14.67 5.24
C PHE A 69 -16.23 -15.88 5.99
N GLN A 70 -16.47 -16.96 5.25
CA GLN A 70 -16.79 -18.25 5.85
C GLN A 70 -15.47 -19.02 6.06
N THR A 71 -15.10 -19.23 7.33
CA THR A 71 -13.85 -19.91 7.70
C THR A 71 -14.12 -21.06 8.65
N GLY A 72 -13.38 -22.17 8.48
CA GLY A 72 -13.31 -23.24 9.47
C GLY A 72 -12.41 -22.86 10.65
N ALA A 73 -12.28 -23.78 11.62
CA ALA A 73 -11.33 -23.60 12.71
C ALA A 73 -9.88 -23.54 12.15
N ASP A 74 -9.09 -22.58 12.66
CA ASP A 74 -7.69 -22.36 12.29
C ASP A 74 -7.43 -22.02 10.80
N GLU A 75 -8.48 -21.75 10.04
CA GLU A 75 -8.35 -21.40 8.63
C GLU A 75 -8.00 -19.92 8.44
N GLN A 76 -6.95 -19.65 7.67
CA GLN A 76 -6.44 -18.32 7.41
C GLN A 76 -7.03 -17.74 6.13
N VAL A 77 -7.30 -16.44 6.16
CA VAL A 77 -7.60 -15.65 4.97
C VAL A 77 -6.38 -14.79 4.67
N LEU A 78 -5.75 -15.02 3.53
CA LEU A 78 -4.66 -14.19 3.04
C LEU A 78 -5.20 -13.03 2.22
N VAL A 79 -4.51 -11.90 2.30
CA VAL A 79 -4.82 -10.71 1.49
C VAL A 79 -3.55 -10.18 0.84
N LYS A 80 -3.64 -9.81 -0.44
CA LYS A 80 -2.62 -9.07 -1.17
C LYS A 80 -3.16 -7.68 -1.44
N VAL A 81 -2.34 -6.65 -1.22
CA VAL A 81 -2.74 -5.26 -1.44
C VAL A 81 -1.67 -4.56 -2.25
N GLY A 82 -2.06 -3.99 -3.38
CA GLY A 82 -1.24 -3.10 -4.18
C GLY A 82 -1.71 -1.65 -4.03
N VAL A 83 -0.79 -0.72 -4.19
CA VAL A 83 -1.06 0.71 -4.20
C VAL A 83 -0.43 1.34 -5.44
N SER A 84 -1.02 2.45 -5.91
CA SER A 84 -0.49 3.26 -7.00
C SER A 84 -0.89 4.72 -6.80
N ALA A 85 0.00 5.63 -7.16
CA ALA A 85 -0.33 7.04 -7.25
C ALA A 85 -1.04 7.38 -8.57
N VAL A 86 -0.97 6.51 -9.59
CA VAL A 86 -1.49 6.75 -10.94
C VAL A 86 -2.97 6.39 -11.05
N ASP A 87 -3.30 5.11 -10.90
CA ASP A 87 -4.67 4.61 -11.01
C ASP A 87 -4.88 3.25 -10.31
N MET A 88 -6.13 2.81 -10.22
CA MET A 88 -6.49 1.53 -9.59
C MET A 88 -5.98 0.32 -10.38
N ASP A 89 -5.84 0.43 -11.68
CA ASP A 89 -5.29 -0.64 -12.52
C ASP A 89 -3.75 -0.73 -12.35
N GLY A 90 -3.07 0.39 -12.08
CA GLY A 90 -1.67 0.42 -11.64
C GLY A 90 -1.49 -0.33 -10.33
N ALA A 91 -2.33 -0.06 -9.33
CA ALA A 91 -2.31 -0.77 -8.05
C ALA A 91 -2.49 -2.29 -8.23
N ARG A 92 -3.36 -2.72 -9.15
CA ARG A 92 -3.51 -4.14 -9.51
C ARG A 92 -2.25 -4.71 -10.13
N ARG A 93 -1.68 -4.05 -11.15
CA ARG A 93 -0.46 -4.51 -11.82
C ARG A 93 0.72 -4.61 -10.86
N ASN A 94 0.83 -3.68 -9.90
CA ASN A 94 1.90 -3.70 -8.90
C ASN A 94 1.82 -4.96 -8.04
N VAL A 95 0.64 -5.30 -7.51
CA VAL A 95 0.50 -6.51 -6.69
C VAL A 95 0.65 -7.80 -7.50
N GLU A 96 0.22 -7.81 -8.76
CA GLU A 96 0.38 -8.98 -9.64
C GLU A 96 1.85 -9.20 -10.03
N ALA A 97 2.64 -8.13 -10.17
CA ALA A 97 4.07 -8.20 -10.46
C ALA A 97 4.91 -8.57 -9.22
N ASP A 98 4.64 -7.93 -8.08
CA ASP A 98 5.47 -8.09 -6.88
C ASP A 98 5.12 -9.35 -6.07
N ILE A 99 3.83 -9.74 -6.05
CA ILE A 99 3.34 -10.87 -5.24
C ILE A 99 2.42 -11.75 -6.10
N PRO A 100 2.94 -12.46 -7.13
CA PRO A 100 2.10 -13.30 -8.01
C PRO A 100 1.45 -14.46 -7.24
N GLU A 101 2.16 -15.06 -6.30
CA GLU A 101 1.74 -16.27 -5.60
C GLU A 101 1.18 -15.98 -4.21
N TRP A 102 0.45 -16.97 -3.62
CA TRP A 102 -0.11 -16.92 -2.26
C TRP A 102 0.83 -17.50 -1.20
N ASP A 103 2.14 -17.35 -1.37
CA ASP A 103 3.16 -17.85 -0.44
C ASP A 103 3.66 -16.70 0.46
N PHE A 104 3.00 -16.52 1.60
CA PHE A 104 3.37 -15.50 2.58
C PHE A 104 4.79 -15.70 3.13
N ASP A 105 5.19 -16.95 3.39
CA ASP A 105 6.51 -17.23 3.98
C ASP A 105 7.64 -16.97 2.99
N SER A 106 7.42 -17.21 1.71
CA SER A 106 8.35 -16.84 0.65
C SER A 106 8.53 -15.32 0.57
N VAL A 107 7.43 -14.56 0.54
CA VAL A 107 7.47 -13.08 0.51
C VAL A 107 8.20 -12.54 1.75
N ARG A 108 7.86 -13.04 2.94
CA ARG A 108 8.53 -12.66 4.21
C ARG A 108 10.03 -12.94 4.17
N SER A 109 10.42 -14.11 3.65
CA SER A 109 11.82 -14.52 3.56
C SER A 109 12.58 -13.66 2.55
N ALA A 110 11.99 -13.36 1.39
CA ALA A 110 12.58 -12.48 0.39
C ALA A 110 12.80 -11.06 0.94
N ALA A 111 11.80 -10.49 1.61
CA ALA A 111 11.93 -9.17 2.25
C ALA A 111 13.04 -9.16 3.33
N ARG A 112 13.11 -10.20 4.17
CA ARG A 112 14.17 -10.34 5.17
C ARG A 112 15.55 -10.42 4.53
N ASN A 113 15.69 -11.20 3.46
CA ASN A 113 16.97 -11.33 2.76
C ASN A 113 17.40 -10.00 2.15
N SER A 114 16.51 -9.27 1.47
CA SER A 114 16.80 -7.95 0.91
C SER A 114 17.28 -6.96 1.97
N TRP A 115 16.64 -6.94 3.15
CA TRP A 115 17.10 -6.10 4.26
C TRP A 115 18.44 -6.57 4.83
N ASN A 116 18.67 -7.87 4.97
CA ASN A 116 19.95 -8.40 5.42
C ASN A 116 21.09 -8.05 4.44
N ASP A 117 20.85 -8.15 3.13
CA ASP A 117 21.81 -7.77 2.10
C ASP A 117 22.14 -6.27 2.15
N TYR A 118 21.15 -5.42 2.44
CA TYR A 118 21.35 -4.00 2.61
C TYR A 118 22.16 -3.69 3.88
N LEU A 119 21.76 -4.23 5.02
CA LEU A 119 22.36 -3.95 6.32
C LEU A 119 23.76 -4.54 6.45
N SER A 120 24.03 -5.69 5.83
CA SER A 120 25.35 -6.37 5.87
C SER A 120 26.45 -5.66 5.05
N LYS A 121 26.12 -4.58 4.34
CA LYS A 121 27.15 -3.75 3.66
C LYS A 121 28.13 -3.09 4.63
N ILE A 122 27.72 -2.92 5.88
CA ILE A 122 28.57 -2.42 6.96
C ILE A 122 28.47 -3.41 8.10
N ASP A 123 29.60 -4.01 8.46
CA ASP A 123 29.71 -4.87 9.63
C ASP A 123 30.45 -4.13 10.75
N ILE A 124 29.94 -4.19 11.97
CA ILE A 124 30.53 -3.55 13.14
C ILE A 124 30.88 -4.59 14.19
N GLU A 125 32.06 -4.45 14.78
CA GLU A 125 32.49 -5.21 15.94
C GLU A 125 32.26 -4.40 17.22
N THR A 126 31.47 -4.92 18.13
CA THR A 126 31.21 -4.33 19.45
C THR A 126 30.76 -5.41 20.42
N ASP A 127 31.20 -5.31 21.68
CA ASP A 127 30.76 -6.17 22.79
C ASP A 127 29.47 -5.65 23.43
N ASP A 128 28.94 -4.51 22.99
CA ASP A 128 27.74 -3.87 23.50
C ASP A 128 26.59 -4.09 22.52
N ASP A 129 25.62 -4.91 22.91
CA ASP A 129 24.44 -5.25 22.10
C ASP A 129 23.54 -4.01 21.86
N ASP A 130 23.46 -3.08 22.81
CA ASP A 130 22.66 -1.86 22.64
C ASP A 130 23.26 -0.95 21.54
N GLN A 131 24.60 -0.83 21.49
CA GLN A 131 25.27 -0.11 20.41
C GLN A 131 25.03 -0.77 19.06
N ARG A 132 25.08 -2.12 19.00
CA ARG A 132 24.78 -2.86 17.78
C ARG A 132 23.36 -2.61 17.30
N ILE A 133 22.38 -2.70 18.20
CA ILE A 133 20.96 -2.43 17.90
C ILE A 133 20.78 -0.99 17.41
N MET A 134 21.35 -0.01 18.10
CA MET A 134 21.26 1.40 17.71
C MET A 134 21.84 1.64 16.32
N PHE A 135 23.02 1.07 16.03
CA PHE A 135 23.67 1.22 14.73
C PHE A 135 22.83 0.67 13.59
N TYR A 136 22.39 -0.59 13.68
CA TYR A 136 21.62 -1.21 12.61
C TYR A 136 20.21 -0.63 12.50
N THR A 137 19.62 -0.14 13.59
CA THR A 137 18.37 0.62 13.54
C THR A 137 18.54 1.94 12.79
N ALA A 138 19.60 2.68 13.05
CA ALA A 138 19.91 3.91 12.34
C ALA A 138 20.20 3.63 10.85
N LEU A 139 20.96 2.60 10.52
CA LEU A 139 21.23 2.18 9.14
C LEU A 139 19.94 1.76 8.42
N TYR A 140 19.06 1.00 9.08
CA TYR A 140 17.73 0.66 8.55
C TYR A 140 16.94 1.92 8.19
N HIS A 141 16.89 2.92 9.07
CA HIS A 141 16.16 4.17 8.81
C HIS A 141 16.71 4.93 7.60
N THR A 142 18.00 4.84 7.31
CA THR A 142 18.58 5.47 6.09
C THR A 142 18.12 4.79 4.81
N GLY A 143 17.72 3.51 4.87
CA GLY A 143 17.22 2.73 3.74
C GLY A 143 15.71 2.83 3.51
N VAL A 144 14.96 3.47 4.42
CA VAL A 144 13.49 3.61 4.28
C VAL A 144 13.14 4.68 3.23
N GLN A 145 14.00 5.66 2.99
CA GLN A 145 13.83 6.72 2.01
C GLN A 145 15.11 6.87 1.16
N PRO A 146 15.03 7.20 -0.14
CA PRO A 146 13.83 7.44 -0.95
C PRO A 146 13.08 6.17 -1.34
N ASN A 147 11.78 6.26 -1.57
CA ASN A 147 10.94 5.16 -2.05
C ASN A 147 10.83 5.16 -3.57
N LEU A 148 10.67 3.99 -4.16
CA LEU A 148 10.24 3.87 -5.56
C LEU A 148 8.81 4.40 -5.70
N PHE A 149 8.60 5.30 -6.67
CA PHE A 149 7.30 5.91 -6.93
C PHE A 149 6.72 5.50 -8.30
N THR A 150 7.41 4.63 -9.01
CA THR A 150 7.06 4.12 -10.32
C THR A 150 6.26 2.82 -10.19
N ASP A 151 5.13 2.73 -10.88
CA ASP A 151 4.35 1.49 -11.01
C ASP A 151 5.14 0.43 -11.79
N ALA A 152 4.75 -0.84 -11.67
CA ALA A 152 5.39 -1.97 -12.35
C ALA A 152 5.43 -1.84 -13.88
N ASP A 153 4.55 -1.04 -14.48
CA ASP A 153 4.53 -0.73 -15.91
C ASP A 153 5.35 0.52 -16.29
N GLY A 154 6.09 1.09 -15.34
CA GLY A 154 6.95 2.25 -15.54
C GLY A 154 6.22 3.60 -15.46
N ARG A 155 4.91 3.64 -15.19
CA ARG A 155 4.19 4.89 -15.02
C ARG A 155 4.39 5.47 -13.62
N TYR A 156 4.35 6.77 -13.50
CA TYR A 156 4.39 7.50 -12.23
C TYR A 156 3.57 8.79 -12.30
N LEU A 157 3.12 9.29 -11.16
CA LEU A 157 2.44 10.58 -11.07
C LEU A 157 3.47 11.69 -10.92
N GLY A 158 3.53 12.59 -11.90
CA GLY A 158 4.43 13.74 -11.87
C GLY A 158 3.99 14.82 -10.88
N MET A 159 4.87 15.79 -10.63
CA MET A 159 4.57 16.97 -9.81
C MET A 159 3.49 17.87 -10.42
N ASP A 160 3.19 17.70 -11.69
CA ASP A 160 2.08 18.34 -12.40
C ASP A 160 0.74 17.59 -12.23
N LEU A 161 0.71 16.56 -11.38
CA LEU A 161 -0.42 15.68 -11.08
C LEU A 161 -0.94 14.92 -12.32
N LYS A 162 -0.05 14.68 -13.31
CA LYS A 162 -0.36 13.90 -14.49
C LYS A 162 0.45 12.61 -14.51
N PRO A 163 -0.12 11.52 -15.06
CA PRO A 163 0.64 10.31 -15.32
C PRO A 163 1.72 10.54 -16.38
N HIS A 164 2.93 10.10 -16.07
CA HIS A 164 4.08 10.09 -16.98
C HIS A 164 4.58 8.65 -17.15
N GLN A 165 5.32 8.44 -18.24
CA GLN A 165 5.98 7.17 -18.51
C GLN A 165 7.48 7.32 -18.24
N GLY A 166 7.97 6.57 -17.27
CA GLY A 166 9.40 6.40 -17.00
C GLY A 166 9.91 5.07 -17.53
N SER A 167 11.15 4.74 -17.13
CA SER A 167 11.76 3.45 -17.42
C SER A 167 11.61 2.51 -16.22
N VAL A 168 11.25 1.25 -16.47
CA VAL A 168 11.24 0.21 -15.44
C VAL A 168 12.67 -0.10 -14.94
N GLU A 169 13.68 0.05 -15.82
CA GLU A 169 15.09 -0.17 -15.47
C GLU A 169 15.68 0.97 -14.64
N ASN A 170 15.16 2.19 -14.80
CA ASN A 170 15.55 3.38 -14.03
C ASN A 170 14.30 4.04 -13.47
N PRO A 171 13.71 3.48 -12.41
CA PRO A 171 12.49 3.99 -11.81
C PRO A 171 12.71 5.33 -11.11
N VAL A 172 11.63 6.10 -10.98
CA VAL A 172 11.59 7.39 -10.28
C VAL A 172 11.16 7.19 -8.84
#